data_da581e2d0e8c73079a440642070fee0a
#
_entry.id   da581e2d0e8c73079a440642070fee0a
#
_cell.length_a   1.000
_cell.length_b   1.000
_cell.length_c   1.000
_cell.angle_alpha   90.00
_cell.angle_beta   90.00
_cell.angle_gamma   90.00
#
_symmetry.space_group_name_H-M   'P 1'
#
loop_
_entity.id
_entity.type
_entity.pdbx_description
1 polymer ?
#
loop_
_entity_poly.entity_id
_entity_poly.type
_entity_poly.pdbx_seq_one_letter_code
_entity_poly.pdbx_strand_id
1 'polypeptide(L)'
;MPTPNFDQHANELHQQAVVIDGHSDILMAIADNKARLGTWLQLPDLASWEPPLLADWKAEQFHDLQPHTLYFGSAGQYSLPQFRAGGITVQICAIYLEDKQLNHAVHRGLEMTSWLMREVQENPGFELVRTTADIARLKQEGKCGAFLSFEGLEPLGPDLWMLDLYYQLGLRMASLTHNRRNLYADGVQNSVKTGGLTELGKQAIRRMNELGIVIDLVHLNETGFWEVLEQTQAPVVISHTSPYCFARLPQSDPPHPGFVLRRDRGRLEALARNGGVLGVIFFDQGNLDKVVGDIEFLLELIGPDHVGLGSDYYGAQFAPLGLEDISKVPAITRALVKRGHSDDVILKILGGNFMRVFERVWKPA
;
A
#
# COMPACT_ATOMS: atom_id res chain seq x y z
N MET A 1 24.48 32.26 12.69
CA MET A 1 24.07 30.90 13.10
C MET A 1 24.46 29.96 11.97
N PRO A 2 25.04 28.78 12.22
CA PRO A 2 25.30 27.84 11.13
C PRO A 2 23.95 27.48 10.47
N THR A 3 23.94 27.42 9.14
CA THR A 3 22.79 27.01 8.35
C THR A 3 22.38 25.63 8.83
N PRO A 4 21.09 25.36 9.15
CA PRO A 4 20.65 24.05 9.57
C PRO A 4 21.09 23.01 8.53
N ASN A 5 21.76 21.96 8.95
CA ASN A 5 22.08 20.84 8.06
C ASN A 5 20.82 20.00 7.88
N PHE A 6 19.93 20.43 7.01
CA PHE A 6 18.65 19.77 6.74
C PHE A 6 18.80 18.26 6.40
N ASP A 7 19.87 17.92 5.67
CA ASP A 7 20.09 16.54 5.26
C ASP A 7 20.50 15.65 6.45
N GLN A 8 21.32 16.18 7.37
CA GLN A 8 21.68 15.46 8.60
C GLN A 8 20.44 15.26 9.49
N HIS A 9 19.67 16.33 9.73
CA HIS A 9 18.46 16.25 10.53
C HIS A 9 17.45 15.26 9.92
N ALA A 10 17.22 15.31 8.61
CA ALA A 10 16.31 14.39 7.92
C ALA A 10 16.77 12.93 8.03
N ASN A 11 18.08 12.67 7.96
CA ASN A 11 18.62 11.31 8.10
C ASN A 11 18.45 10.80 9.55
N GLU A 12 18.73 11.62 10.54
CA GLU A 12 18.54 11.27 11.96
C GLU A 12 17.06 10.99 12.26
N LEU A 13 16.16 11.82 11.77
CA LEU A 13 14.72 11.65 11.92
C LEU A 13 14.22 10.37 11.24
N HIS A 14 14.70 10.10 10.02
CA HIS A 14 14.34 8.89 9.28
C HIS A 14 14.81 7.62 9.99
N GLN A 15 16.02 7.67 10.56
CA GLN A 15 16.56 6.55 11.37
C GLN A 15 15.75 6.30 12.66
N GLN A 16 15.14 7.32 13.25
CA GLN A 16 14.27 7.17 14.43
C GLN A 16 12.91 6.60 14.07
N ALA A 17 12.40 6.90 12.89
CA ALA A 17 11.05 6.51 12.47
C ALA A 17 10.86 4.99 12.37
N VAL A 18 9.71 4.50 12.80
CA VAL A 18 9.17 3.24 12.30
C VAL A 18 8.66 3.53 10.90
N VAL A 19 9.29 2.95 9.87
CA VAL A 19 8.88 3.16 8.48
C VAL A 19 8.06 1.97 8.03
N ILE A 20 6.81 2.25 7.63
CA ILE A 20 5.84 1.25 7.17
C ILE A 20 5.42 1.61 5.75
N ASP A 21 5.60 0.68 4.83
CA ASP A 21 5.02 0.75 3.49
C ASP A 21 3.70 -0.03 3.47
N GLY A 22 2.61 0.68 3.19
CA GLY A 22 1.24 0.21 3.31
C GLY A 22 0.83 -0.84 2.28
N HIS A 23 1.57 -1.01 1.19
CA HIS A 23 1.21 -1.97 0.14
C HIS A 23 2.35 -2.31 -0.81
N SER A 24 2.42 -3.59 -1.18
CA SER A 24 3.29 -4.07 -2.25
C SER A 24 2.85 -5.45 -2.75
N ASP A 25 2.94 -5.67 -4.06
CA ASP A 25 2.68 -6.96 -4.74
C ASP A 25 3.93 -7.84 -4.90
N ILE A 26 4.95 -7.61 -4.08
CA ILE A 26 6.21 -8.38 -4.14
C ILE A 26 5.99 -9.90 -4.13
N LEU A 27 4.96 -10.40 -3.45
CA LEU A 27 4.67 -11.83 -3.36
C LEU A 27 4.28 -12.43 -4.72
N MET A 28 3.61 -11.65 -5.57
CA MET A 28 3.32 -12.08 -6.94
C MET A 28 4.63 -12.29 -7.73
N ALA A 29 5.56 -11.34 -7.64
CA ALA A 29 6.84 -11.43 -8.33
C ALA A 29 7.71 -12.58 -7.79
N ILE A 30 7.69 -12.83 -6.47
CA ILE A 30 8.41 -13.95 -5.86
C ILE A 30 7.81 -15.28 -6.31
N ALA A 31 6.50 -15.44 -6.25
CA ALA A 31 5.80 -16.66 -6.65
C ALA A 31 5.95 -16.96 -8.14
N ASP A 32 6.05 -15.92 -8.98
CA ASP A 32 6.34 -16.04 -10.41
C ASP A 32 7.85 -16.24 -10.73
N ASN A 33 8.67 -16.38 -9.71
CA ASN A 33 10.14 -16.55 -9.82
C ASN A 33 10.84 -15.35 -10.47
N LYS A 34 10.28 -14.15 -10.36
CA LYS A 34 10.82 -12.89 -10.91
C LYS A 34 11.65 -12.09 -9.91
N ALA A 35 11.49 -12.36 -8.62
CA ALA A 35 12.16 -11.67 -7.52
C ALA A 35 12.55 -12.61 -6.38
N ARG A 36 13.51 -12.19 -5.56
CA ARG A 36 13.90 -12.79 -4.27
C ARG A 36 14.35 -11.67 -3.33
N LEU A 37 13.96 -11.72 -2.07
CA LEU A 37 14.28 -10.66 -1.11
C LEU A 37 15.78 -10.60 -0.78
N GLY A 38 16.47 -11.72 -0.83
CA GLY A 38 17.91 -11.77 -0.55
C GLY A 38 18.80 -11.08 -1.59
N THR A 39 18.27 -10.76 -2.78
CA THR A 39 19.07 -10.29 -3.92
C THR A 39 18.64 -8.88 -4.35
N TRP A 40 19.58 -7.94 -4.28
CA TRP A 40 19.40 -6.63 -4.90
C TRP A 40 19.62 -6.73 -6.40
N LEU A 41 18.54 -6.73 -7.15
CA LEU A 41 18.61 -6.59 -8.60
C LEU A 41 18.90 -5.13 -8.92
N GLN A 42 20.04 -4.89 -9.60
CA GLN A 42 20.37 -3.53 -10.05
C GLN A 42 19.37 -3.08 -11.11
N LEU A 43 18.84 -1.89 -10.92
CA LEU A 43 18.02 -1.24 -11.94
C LEU A 43 18.90 -1.00 -13.18
N PRO A 44 18.39 -1.21 -14.41
CA PRO A 44 19.12 -0.81 -15.61
C PRO A 44 19.45 0.68 -15.55
N ASP A 45 20.58 1.07 -16.15
CA ASP A 45 20.97 2.47 -16.26
C ASP A 45 19.86 3.25 -17.00
N LEU A 46 19.21 4.16 -16.28
CA LEU A 46 18.12 4.99 -16.82
C LEU A 46 18.55 5.80 -18.06
N ALA A 47 19.87 6.12 -18.19
CA ALA A 47 20.40 6.82 -19.34
C ALA A 47 20.48 5.95 -20.61
N SER A 48 20.52 4.63 -20.45
CA SER A 48 20.61 3.65 -21.56
C SER A 48 19.27 2.90 -21.79
N TRP A 49 18.26 3.17 -20.97
CA TRP A 49 17.01 2.46 -21.03
C TRP A 49 16.04 3.10 -22.05
N GLU A 50 15.73 2.34 -23.09
CA GLU A 50 14.64 2.68 -23.99
C GLU A 50 13.34 2.09 -23.41
N PRO A 51 12.30 2.92 -23.16
CA PRO A 51 11.01 2.40 -22.73
C PRO A 51 10.55 1.35 -23.75
N PRO A 52 10.07 0.19 -23.30
CA PRO A 52 9.44 -0.76 -24.21
C PRO A 52 8.37 -0.01 -24.98
N LEU A 53 8.39 -0.18 -26.31
CA LEU A 53 7.37 0.42 -27.19
C LEU A 53 6.00 -0.01 -26.62
N LEU A 54 5.28 0.96 -26.07
CA LEU A 54 3.93 0.79 -25.54
C LEU A 54 2.95 0.62 -26.71
N ALA A 55 3.09 -0.48 -27.46
CA ALA A 55 2.27 -0.75 -28.65
C ALA A 55 0.77 -0.75 -28.34
N ASP A 56 0.39 -0.98 -27.09
CA ASP A 56 -1.00 -1.04 -26.63
C ASP A 56 -1.41 0.10 -25.67
N TRP A 57 -0.48 1.02 -25.37
CA TRP A 57 -0.79 2.15 -24.51
C TRP A 57 -1.16 3.37 -25.33
N LYS A 58 -2.42 3.74 -25.32
CA LYS A 58 -2.87 5.00 -25.91
C LYS A 58 -2.31 6.15 -25.09
N ALA A 59 -1.39 6.91 -25.69
CA ALA A 59 -0.80 8.13 -25.10
C ALA A 59 -1.85 9.12 -24.55
N GLU A 60 -3.11 8.96 -24.96
CA GLU A 60 -4.28 9.72 -24.51
C GLU A 60 -4.64 9.52 -23.03
N GLN A 61 -4.12 8.47 -22.37
CA GLN A 61 -4.43 8.16 -20.96
C GLN A 61 -3.50 8.86 -19.96
N PHE A 62 -2.37 9.42 -20.43
CA PHE A 62 -1.31 9.99 -19.56
C PHE A 62 -0.82 11.34 -20.11
N HIS A 63 -1.74 12.26 -20.34
CA HIS A 63 -1.45 13.57 -20.93
C HIS A 63 -0.41 14.41 -20.18
N ASP A 64 -0.19 14.16 -18.89
CA ASP A 64 0.70 14.93 -18.03
C ASP A 64 2.04 14.24 -17.72
N LEU A 65 2.22 12.97 -18.13
CA LEU A 65 3.43 12.20 -17.83
C LEU A 65 4.39 12.26 -19.02
N GLN A 66 5.57 12.84 -18.78
CA GLN A 66 6.65 12.83 -19.77
C GLN A 66 7.27 11.41 -19.79
N PRO A 67 7.38 10.74 -20.96
CA PRO A 67 7.90 9.37 -21.05
C PRO A 67 9.27 9.15 -20.37
N HIS A 68 10.10 10.18 -20.31
CA HIS A 68 11.41 10.13 -19.68
C HIS A 68 11.40 10.27 -18.15
N THR A 69 10.24 10.50 -17.52
CA THR A 69 10.10 10.60 -16.06
C THR A 69 9.65 9.31 -15.41
N LEU A 70 9.40 8.25 -16.18
CA LEU A 70 8.85 6.99 -15.72
C LEU A 70 9.86 5.87 -15.85
N TYR A 71 10.11 5.16 -14.77
CA TYR A 71 10.86 3.92 -14.79
C TYR A 71 9.90 2.75 -15.06
N PHE A 72 10.10 2.06 -16.18
CA PHE A 72 9.33 0.88 -16.54
C PHE A 72 10.00 -0.38 -16.02
N GLY A 73 9.37 -1.07 -15.13
CA GLY A 73 9.80 -2.39 -14.72
C GLY A 73 9.55 -2.65 -13.25
N SER A 74 8.89 -3.73 -12.99
CA SER A 74 8.71 -4.26 -11.65
C SER A 74 9.95 -4.99 -11.13
N ALA A 75 11.04 -5.07 -11.91
CA ALA A 75 12.25 -5.75 -11.48
C ALA A 75 13.11 -4.84 -10.60
N GLY A 76 13.55 -5.34 -9.45
CA GLY A 76 14.56 -4.66 -8.63
C GLY A 76 14.03 -3.58 -7.68
N GLN A 77 12.71 -3.46 -7.49
CA GLN A 77 12.14 -2.46 -6.58
C GLN A 77 12.29 -2.82 -5.10
N TYR A 78 12.49 -4.10 -4.78
CA TYR A 78 12.58 -4.63 -3.44
C TYR A 78 13.69 -5.65 -3.25
N SER A 79 14.45 -5.48 -2.19
CA SER A 79 15.31 -6.49 -1.60
C SER A 79 15.58 -6.12 -0.15
N LEU A 80 16.07 -7.04 0.67
CA LEU A 80 16.44 -6.73 2.05
C LEU A 80 17.55 -5.68 2.16
N PRO A 81 18.61 -5.68 1.30
CA PRO A 81 19.54 -4.55 1.27
C PRO A 81 18.86 -3.21 0.97
N GLN A 82 17.87 -3.18 0.05
CA GLN A 82 17.09 -1.96 -0.24
C GLN A 82 16.19 -1.55 0.91
N PHE A 83 15.54 -2.50 1.62
CA PHE A 83 14.81 -2.20 2.85
C PHE A 83 15.70 -1.54 3.90
N ARG A 84 16.91 -2.05 4.12
CA ARG A 84 17.88 -1.44 5.04
C ARG A 84 18.28 -0.04 4.60
N ALA A 85 18.59 0.14 3.32
CA ALA A 85 18.94 1.46 2.77
C ALA A 85 17.77 2.46 2.84
N GLY A 86 16.54 1.98 2.65
CA GLY A 86 15.29 2.74 2.78
C GLY A 86 14.81 2.94 4.22
N GLY A 87 15.48 2.33 5.21
CA GLY A 87 15.06 2.39 6.62
C GLY A 87 13.72 1.70 6.93
N ILE A 88 13.26 0.81 6.03
CA ILE A 88 11.95 0.13 6.14
C ILE A 88 11.97 -0.80 7.33
N THR A 89 10.99 -0.63 8.23
CA THR A 89 10.77 -1.52 9.37
C THR A 89 9.78 -2.63 9.01
N VAL A 90 8.68 -2.28 8.33
CA VAL A 90 7.64 -3.23 7.97
C VAL A 90 7.15 -3.00 6.54
N GLN A 91 7.07 -4.09 5.78
CA GLN A 91 6.40 -4.15 4.50
C GLN A 91 5.07 -4.89 4.61
N ILE A 92 4.00 -4.29 4.10
CA ILE A 92 2.72 -4.98 3.92
C ILE A 92 2.77 -5.70 2.57
N CYS A 93 2.74 -7.04 2.62
CA CYS A 93 2.86 -7.88 1.44
C CYS A 93 1.48 -8.38 1.02
N ALA A 94 0.99 -7.89 -0.10
CA ALA A 94 -0.31 -8.24 -0.62
C ALA A 94 -0.32 -9.60 -1.32
N ILE A 95 -1.42 -10.31 -1.17
CA ILE A 95 -1.81 -11.42 -2.03
C ILE A 95 -2.87 -10.86 -2.99
N TYR A 96 -2.41 -10.54 -4.20
CA TYR A 96 -3.23 -10.14 -5.34
C TYR A 96 -3.31 -11.27 -6.36
N LEU A 97 -4.44 -11.41 -7.04
CA LEU A 97 -4.64 -12.40 -8.10
C LEU A 97 -5.09 -11.74 -9.39
N GLU A 98 -4.33 -12.00 -10.46
CA GLU A 98 -4.74 -11.64 -11.82
C GLU A 98 -5.95 -12.46 -12.28
N ASP A 99 -6.73 -11.93 -13.22
CA ASP A 99 -7.93 -12.59 -13.75
C ASP A 99 -7.70 -14.03 -14.21
N LYS A 100 -6.55 -14.32 -14.82
CA LYS A 100 -6.17 -15.66 -15.27
C LYS A 100 -5.99 -16.69 -14.13
N GLN A 101 -5.81 -16.22 -12.88
CA GLN A 101 -5.55 -17.04 -11.70
C GLN A 101 -6.81 -17.34 -10.86
N LEU A 102 -7.94 -16.68 -11.17
CA LEU A 102 -9.15 -16.75 -10.35
C LEU A 102 -9.73 -18.15 -10.22
N ASN A 103 -9.60 -19.00 -11.24
CA ASN A 103 -10.05 -20.40 -11.16
C ASN A 103 -9.24 -21.25 -10.15
N HIS A 104 -8.11 -20.76 -9.68
CA HIS A 104 -7.23 -21.39 -8.73
C HIS A 104 -6.89 -20.46 -7.54
N ALA A 105 -7.78 -19.53 -7.23
CA ALA A 105 -7.55 -18.44 -6.28
C ALA A 105 -7.06 -18.95 -4.90
N VAL A 106 -7.71 -19.95 -4.34
CA VAL A 106 -7.32 -20.55 -3.05
C VAL A 106 -5.91 -21.13 -3.11
N HIS A 107 -5.61 -21.90 -4.16
CA HIS A 107 -4.29 -22.51 -4.33
C HIS A 107 -3.21 -21.42 -4.49
N ARG A 108 -3.46 -20.41 -5.34
CA ARG A 108 -2.50 -19.35 -5.58
C ARG A 108 -2.24 -18.50 -4.33
N GLY A 109 -3.27 -18.20 -3.55
CA GLY A 109 -3.12 -17.49 -2.28
C GLY A 109 -2.24 -18.24 -1.27
N LEU A 110 -2.43 -19.55 -1.15
CA LEU A 110 -1.59 -20.41 -0.29
C LEU A 110 -0.16 -20.53 -0.83
N GLU A 111 0.01 -20.61 -2.15
CA GLU A 111 1.32 -20.61 -2.79
C GLU A 111 2.10 -19.33 -2.45
N MET A 112 1.51 -18.13 -2.65
CA MET A 112 2.13 -16.85 -2.32
C MET A 112 2.46 -16.74 -0.83
N THR A 113 1.56 -17.23 0.03
CA THR A 113 1.80 -17.32 1.48
C THR A 113 3.02 -18.19 1.79
N SER A 114 3.12 -19.35 1.16
CA SER A 114 4.26 -20.27 1.37
C SER A 114 5.60 -19.64 0.94
N TRP A 115 5.57 -18.81 -0.10
CA TRP A 115 6.75 -18.07 -0.53
C TRP A 115 7.20 -17.02 0.50
N LEU A 116 6.27 -16.27 1.11
CA LEU A 116 6.65 -15.36 2.20
C LEU A 116 7.31 -16.12 3.37
N MET A 117 6.74 -17.26 3.76
CA MET A 117 7.31 -18.08 4.83
C MET A 117 8.72 -18.58 4.48
N ARG A 118 8.96 -18.94 3.22
CA ARG A 118 10.29 -19.32 2.74
C ARG A 118 11.27 -18.14 2.78
N GLU A 119 10.86 -16.97 2.30
CA GLU A 119 11.71 -15.76 2.34
C GLU A 119 12.09 -15.40 3.80
N VAL A 120 11.17 -15.56 4.75
CA VAL A 120 11.45 -15.37 6.18
C VAL A 120 12.48 -16.40 6.69
N GLN A 121 12.40 -17.67 6.26
CA GLN A 121 13.33 -18.71 6.67
C GLN A 121 14.73 -18.54 6.06
N GLU A 122 14.79 -18.11 4.80
CA GLU A 122 16.05 -18.02 4.04
C GLU A 122 16.81 -16.71 4.29
N ASN A 123 16.17 -15.70 4.89
CA ASN A 123 16.76 -14.37 5.06
C ASN A 123 16.85 -13.94 6.54
N PRO A 124 17.98 -14.19 7.21
CA PRO A 124 18.20 -13.73 8.58
C PRO A 124 18.04 -12.21 8.72
N GLY A 125 17.23 -11.79 9.69
CA GLY A 125 16.91 -10.36 9.92
C GLY A 125 15.69 -9.86 9.17
N PHE A 126 14.95 -10.76 8.49
CA PHE A 126 13.61 -10.53 7.98
C PHE A 126 12.63 -11.47 8.67
N GLU A 127 11.59 -10.94 9.29
CA GLU A 127 10.71 -11.71 10.15
C GLU A 127 9.23 -11.51 9.80
N LEU A 128 8.41 -12.52 10.10
CA LEU A 128 6.96 -12.39 10.01
C LEU A 128 6.43 -11.60 11.20
N VAL A 129 5.75 -10.50 10.91
CA VAL A 129 5.11 -9.63 11.90
C VAL A 129 3.71 -10.13 12.21
N ARG A 130 3.39 -10.30 13.48
CA ARG A 130 2.06 -10.72 13.95
C ARG A 130 1.44 -9.75 14.95
N THR A 131 2.27 -8.95 15.62
CA THR A 131 1.86 -8.01 16.66
C THR A 131 2.57 -6.68 16.50
N THR A 132 2.04 -5.63 17.12
CA THR A 132 2.72 -4.33 17.16
C THR A 132 4.01 -4.38 18.00
N ALA A 133 4.10 -5.30 18.97
CA ALA A 133 5.33 -5.56 19.71
C ALA A 133 6.46 -6.10 18.82
N ASP A 134 6.13 -6.94 17.81
CA ASP A 134 7.11 -7.38 16.81
C ASP A 134 7.69 -6.19 16.04
N ILE A 135 6.85 -5.24 15.62
CA ILE A 135 7.29 -4.04 14.91
C ILE A 135 8.25 -3.21 15.77
N ALA A 136 7.89 -2.97 17.03
CA ALA A 136 8.73 -2.21 17.97
C ALA A 136 10.09 -2.90 18.19
N ARG A 137 10.09 -4.22 18.37
CA ARG A 137 11.30 -5.03 18.52
C ARG A 137 12.18 -5.00 17.27
N LEU A 138 11.60 -5.21 16.09
CA LEU A 138 12.34 -5.17 14.83
C LEU A 138 13.04 -3.81 14.63
N LYS A 139 12.34 -2.72 14.95
CA LYS A 139 12.93 -1.38 14.90
C LYS A 139 14.13 -1.25 15.84
N GLN A 140 14.03 -1.71 17.08
CA GLN A 140 15.12 -1.67 18.07
C GLN A 140 16.31 -2.53 17.65
N GLU A 141 16.07 -3.68 17.02
CA GLU A 141 17.10 -4.62 16.58
C GLU A 141 17.71 -4.26 15.20
N GLY A 142 17.23 -3.21 14.54
CA GLY A 142 17.66 -2.84 13.18
C GLY A 142 17.32 -3.89 12.13
N LYS A 143 16.25 -4.66 12.38
CA LYS A 143 15.70 -5.65 11.48
C LYS A 143 14.49 -5.10 10.73
N CYS A 144 14.03 -5.85 9.74
CA CYS A 144 12.78 -5.58 9.03
C CYS A 144 11.89 -6.82 9.02
N GLY A 145 10.63 -6.62 8.69
CA GLY A 145 9.69 -7.72 8.59
C GLY A 145 8.51 -7.39 7.69
N ALA A 146 7.64 -8.36 7.55
CA ALA A 146 6.41 -8.22 6.78
C ALA A 146 5.24 -8.95 7.43
N PHE A 147 4.04 -8.57 7.06
CA PHE A 147 2.85 -9.37 7.28
C PHE A 147 2.03 -9.50 6.01
N LEU A 148 1.16 -10.50 5.98
CA LEU A 148 0.28 -10.73 4.85
C LEU A 148 -0.89 -9.74 4.85
N SER A 149 -1.22 -9.22 3.68
CA SER A 149 -2.51 -8.61 3.40
C SER A 149 -3.19 -9.30 2.22
N PHE A 150 -4.50 -9.11 2.09
CA PHE A 150 -5.22 -9.46 0.88
C PHE A 150 -5.56 -8.21 0.08
N GLU A 151 -5.39 -8.30 -1.22
CA GLU A 151 -5.94 -7.37 -2.19
C GLU A 151 -7.04 -8.05 -2.99
N GLY A 152 -8.18 -8.19 -2.31
CA GLY A 152 -9.32 -8.99 -2.72
C GLY A 152 -9.40 -10.32 -1.97
N LEU A 153 -10.61 -10.70 -1.55
CA LEU A 153 -10.86 -11.92 -0.77
C LEU A 153 -11.01 -13.19 -1.61
N GLU A 154 -10.62 -13.17 -2.88
CA GLU A 154 -10.67 -14.33 -3.76
C GLU A 154 -9.91 -15.56 -3.21
N PRO A 155 -8.78 -15.40 -2.48
CA PRO A 155 -8.09 -16.56 -1.87
C PRO A 155 -8.91 -17.34 -0.83
N LEU A 156 -9.99 -16.75 -0.32
CA LEU A 156 -10.89 -17.47 0.61
C LEU A 156 -11.87 -18.40 -0.11
N GLY A 157 -12.12 -18.21 -1.42
CA GLY A 157 -13.26 -18.83 -2.08
C GLY A 157 -14.57 -18.46 -1.37
N PRO A 158 -15.54 -19.37 -1.21
CA PRO A 158 -16.77 -19.13 -0.46
C PRO A 158 -16.64 -19.39 1.06
N ASP A 159 -15.49 -19.82 1.52
CA ASP A 159 -15.28 -20.45 2.82
C ASP A 159 -14.67 -19.46 3.84
N LEU A 160 -15.51 -18.82 4.63
CA LEU A 160 -15.06 -17.80 5.62
C LEU A 160 -14.11 -18.34 6.70
N TRP A 161 -14.13 -19.64 7.00
CA TRP A 161 -13.17 -20.23 7.94
C TRP A 161 -11.71 -20.11 7.47
N MET A 162 -11.50 -19.88 6.18
CA MET A 162 -10.17 -19.59 5.63
C MET A 162 -9.56 -18.30 6.21
N LEU A 163 -10.37 -17.33 6.67
CA LEU A 163 -9.86 -16.16 7.38
C LEU A 163 -9.10 -16.54 8.66
N ASP A 164 -9.61 -17.52 9.40
CA ASP A 164 -8.96 -18.03 10.62
C ASP A 164 -7.60 -18.66 10.28
N LEU A 165 -7.56 -19.46 9.22
CA LEU A 165 -6.32 -20.09 8.76
C LEU A 165 -5.30 -19.02 8.33
N TYR A 166 -5.69 -18.09 7.47
CA TYR A 166 -4.78 -17.03 7.01
C TYR A 166 -4.35 -16.11 8.16
N TYR A 167 -5.21 -15.84 9.15
CA TYR A 167 -4.81 -15.11 10.36
C TYR A 167 -3.68 -15.82 11.10
N GLN A 168 -3.75 -17.16 11.27
CA GLN A 168 -2.66 -17.97 11.86
C GLN A 168 -1.40 -17.91 10.98
N LEU A 169 -1.55 -17.84 9.66
CA LEU A 169 -0.44 -17.69 8.71
C LEU A 169 0.13 -16.27 8.63
N GLY A 170 -0.44 -15.30 9.35
CA GLY A 170 0.10 -13.94 9.41
C GLY A 170 -0.68 -12.88 8.66
N LEU A 171 -1.91 -13.15 8.21
CA LEU A 171 -2.80 -12.14 7.66
C LEU A 171 -3.19 -11.14 8.75
N ARG A 172 -2.98 -9.85 8.51
CA ARG A 172 -3.28 -8.78 9.47
C ARG A 172 -4.07 -7.62 8.87
N MET A 173 -4.22 -7.60 7.55
CA MET A 173 -4.99 -6.60 6.81
C MET A 173 -5.63 -7.26 5.60
N ALA A 174 -6.81 -6.77 5.16
CA ALA A 174 -7.41 -7.26 3.92
C ALA A 174 -8.37 -6.24 3.30
N SER A 175 -8.29 -6.04 1.98
CA SER A 175 -9.36 -5.44 1.19
C SER A 175 -10.33 -6.53 0.70
N LEU A 176 -11.58 -6.14 0.46
CA LEU A 176 -12.60 -7.09 0.04
C LEU A 176 -12.47 -7.43 -1.45
N THR A 177 -12.04 -6.48 -2.24
CA THR A 177 -11.96 -6.57 -3.70
C THR A 177 -10.68 -5.92 -4.21
N HIS A 178 -10.22 -6.35 -5.37
CA HIS A 178 -9.49 -5.49 -6.29
C HIS A 178 -10.53 -4.73 -7.15
N ASN A 179 -10.19 -4.32 -8.35
CA ASN A 179 -11.07 -3.50 -9.19
C ASN A 179 -12.39 -4.18 -9.60
N ARG A 180 -12.42 -5.51 -9.68
CA ARG A 180 -13.56 -6.31 -10.13
C ARG A 180 -14.52 -6.67 -8.99
N ARG A 181 -15.73 -7.07 -9.37
CA ARG A 181 -16.67 -7.74 -8.46
C ARG A 181 -16.18 -9.15 -8.11
N ASN A 182 -16.37 -9.56 -6.86
CA ASN A 182 -16.16 -10.93 -6.43
C ASN A 182 -17.32 -11.45 -5.55
N LEU A 183 -17.11 -12.54 -4.81
CA LEU A 183 -18.15 -13.14 -3.95
C LEU A 183 -18.53 -12.22 -2.76
N TYR A 184 -17.68 -11.25 -2.39
CA TYR A 184 -17.78 -10.45 -1.18
C TYR A 184 -18.31 -9.05 -1.41
N ALA A 185 -17.90 -8.40 -2.50
CA ALA A 185 -18.28 -7.01 -2.78
C ALA A 185 -18.11 -6.63 -4.25
N ASP A 186 -18.58 -5.45 -4.59
CA ASP A 186 -18.31 -4.78 -5.86
C ASP A 186 -17.05 -3.91 -5.75
N GLY A 187 -16.09 -4.15 -6.66
CA GLY A 187 -14.94 -3.27 -6.83
C GLY A 187 -15.24 -2.03 -7.67
N VAL A 188 -14.26 -1.14 -7.78
CA VAL A 188 -14.41 0.17 -8.47
C VAL A 188 -14.75 0.08 -9.96
N GLN A 189 -14.43 -1.02 -10.65
CA GLN A 189 -14.81 -1.21 -12.07
C GLN A 189 -16.32 -1.36 -12.27
N ASN A 190 -17.01 -1.86 -11.26
CA ASN A 190 -18.47 -2.02 -11.29
C ASN A 190 -19.17 -0.76 -10.78
N SER A 191 -18.67 0.38 -11.20
CA SER A 191 -19.09 1.68 -10.72
C SER A 191 -20.57 1.97 -10.92
N VAL A 192 -21.13 2.67 -9.99
CA VAL A 192 -22.21 3.66 -10.04
C VAL A 192 -23.63 3.16 -9.76
N LYS A 193 -24.02 1.91 -9.93
CA LYS A 193 -25.43 1.49 -9.70
C LYS A 193 -25.64 0.04 -9.26
N THR A 194 -24.59 -0.65 -8.95
CA THR A 194 -24.66 -2.03 -8.46
C THR A 194 -24.47 -2.05 -6.96
N GLY A 195 -24.74 -3.17 -6.31
CA GLY A 195 -24.62 -3.31 -4.86
C GLY A 195 -23.24 -2.93 -4.33
N GLY A 196 -23.10 -2.90 -3.01
CA GLY A 196 -21.84 -2.78 -2.30
C GLY A 196 -21.38 -4.14 -1.81
N LEU A 197 -21.59 -4.40 -0.52
CA LEU A 197 -21.28 -5.67 0.10
C LEU A 197 -22.34 -6.74 -0.23
N THR A 198 -21.90 -7.96 -0.50
CA THR A 198 -22.79 -9.11 -0.45
C THR A 198 -23.05 -9.53 1.00
N GLU A 199 -23.99 -10.44 1.23
CA GLU A 199 -24.18 -10.98 2.59
C GLU A 199 -22.92 -11.72 3.09
N LEU A 200 -22.20 -12.40 2.20
CA LEU A 200 -20.91 -13.00 2.51
C LEU A 200 -19.85 -11.95 2.85
N GLY A 201 -19.84 -10.81 2.16
CA GLY A 201 -18.98 -9.67 2.47
C GLY A 201 -19.23 -9.11 3.86
N LYS A 202 -20.50 -8.94 4.24
CA LYS A 202 -20.87 -8.50 5.59
C LYS A 202 -20.41 -9.50 6.68
N GLN A 203 -20.51 -10.80 6.40
CA GLN A 203 -19.99 -11.82 7.30
C GLN A 203 -18.46 -11.77 7.40
N ALA A 204 -17.76 -11.53 6.29
CA ALA A 204 -16.32 -11.36 6.28
C ALA A 204 -15.89 -10.15 7.13
N ILE A 205 -16.56 -8.99 6.99
CA ILE A 205 -16.30 -7.80 7.83
C ILE A 205 -16.45 -8.13 9.32
N ARG A 206 -17.53 -8.80 9.71
CA ARG A 206 -17.71 -9.21 11.11
C ARG A 206 -16.58 -10.10 11.59
N ARG A 207 -16.19 -11.10 10.78
CA ARG A 207 -15.10 -12.02 11.14
C ARG A 207 -13.75 -11.33 11.21
N MET A 208 -13.45 -10.40 10.30
CA MET A 208 -12.23 -9.59 10.35
C MET A 208 -12.16 -8.76 11.63
N ASN A 209 -13.25 -8.09 12.01
CA ASN A 209 -13.34 -7.36 13.29
C ASN A 209 -13.11 -8.26 14.51
N GLU A 210 -13.69 -9.48 14.52
CA GLU A 210 -13.50 -10.47 15.60
C GLU A 210 -12.05 -10.94 15.70
N LEU A 211 -11.38 -11.17 14.58
CA LEU A 211 -9.99 -11.60 14.53
C LEU A 211 -9.00 -10.45 14.81
N GLY A 212 -9.40 -9.21 14.57
CA GLY A 212 -8.50 -8.06 14.63
C GLY A 212 -7.69 -7.93 13.33
N ILE A 213 -8.30 -8.22 12.19
CA ILE A 213 -7.75 -7.93 10.86
C ILE A 213 -8.16 -6.53 10.45
N VAL A 214 -7.22 -5.67 10.07
CA VAL A 214 -7.49 -4.32 9.57
C VAL A 214 -8.25 -4.41 8.25
N ILE A 215 -9.38 -3.71 8.17
CA ILE A 215 -10.15 -3.63 6.92
C ILE A 215 -9.56 -2.55 6.04
N ASP A 216 -9.25 -2.91 4.81
CA ASP A 216 -8.73 -2.01 3.80
C ASP A 216 -9.85 -1.69 2.78
N LEU A 217 -10.09 -0.41 2.56
CA LEU A 217 -11.14 0.10 1.67
C LEU A 217 -10.63 0.37 0.25
N VAL A 218 -9.35 0.09 -0.02
CA VAL A 218 -8.78 0.24 -1.35
C VAL A 218 -9.58 -0.60 -2.36
N HIS A 219 -9.74 -0.09 -3.58
CA HIS A 219 -10.47 -0.73 -4.68
C HIS A 219 -11.97 -1.02 -4.44
N LEU A 220 -12.49 -0.78 -3.25
CA LEU A 220 -13.91 -0.97 -2.97
C LEU A 220 -14.75 0.14 -3.61
N ASN A 221 -15.90 -0.19 -4.19
CA ASN A 221 -16.78 0.81 -4.76
C ASN A 221 -17.38 1.72 -3.66
N GLU A 222 -17.98 2.84 -4.09
CA GLU A 222 -18.50 3.84 -3.14
C GLU A 222 -19.58 3.29 -2.20
N THR A 223 -20.50 2.48 -2.70
CA THR A 223 -21.54 1.87 -1.87
C THR A 223 -20.94 0.98 -0.80
N GLY A 224 -20.01 0.09 -1.19
CA GLY A 224 -19.30 -0.79 -0.26
C GLY A 224 -18.48 -0.03 0.77
N PHE A 225 -17.84 1.09 0.37
CA PHE A 225 -17.12 1.96 1.28
C PHE A 225 -17.98 2.43 2.46
N TRP A 226 -19.19 2.96 2.17
CA TRP A 226 -20.10 3.43 3.20
C TRP A 226 -20.65 2.28 4.03
N GLU A 227 -21.02 1.17 3.40
CA GLU A 227 -21.53 -0.03 4.11
C GLU A 227 -20.50 -0.62 5.07
N VAL A 228 -19.19 -0.59 4.74
CA VAL A 228 -18.14 -1.02 5.67
C VAL A 228 -18.07 -0.08 6.87
N LEU A 229 -18.07 1.24 6.66
CA LEU A 229 -18.01 2.20 7.76
C LEU A 229 -19.23 2.13 8.71
N GLU A 230 -20.38 1.69 8.20
CA GLU A 230 -21.55 1.43 9.03
C GLU A 230 -21.40 0.17 9.90
N GLN A 231 -20.59 -0.81 9.47
CA GLN A 231 -20.46 -2.10 10.14
C GLN A 231 -19.25 -2.22 11.06
N THR A 232 -18.29 -1.29 10.99
CA THR A 232 -17.10 -1.31 11.84
C THR A 232 -16.97 -0.06 12.67
N GLN A 233 -16.55 -0.24 13.95
CA GLN A 233 -16.15 0.85 14.84
C GLN A 233 -14.60 0.93 14.94
N ALA A 234 -13.89 -0.05 14.41
CA ALA A 234 -12.44 -0.04 14.34
C ALA A 234 -11.96 0.90 13.23
N PRO A 235 -10.80 1.52 13.38
CA PRO A 235 -10.18 2.27 12.30
C PRO A 235 -9.93 1.38 11.08
N VAL A 236 -10.24 1.91 9.90
CA VAL A 236 -9.97 1.27 8.61
C VAL A 236 -8.80 1.96 7.91
N VAL A 237 -8.30 1.37 6.83
CA VAL A 237 -7.28 2.00 6.00
C VAL A 237 -7.74 2.09 4.55
N ILE A 238 -7.05 2.92 3.79
CA ILE A 238 -6.91 2.83 2.34
C ILE A 238 -5.42 2.66 2.12
N SER A 239 -4.96 1.44 1.88
CA SER A 239 -3.54 1.09 1.93
C SER A 239 -2.69 1.85 0.91
N HIS A 240 -3.23 2.11 -0.26
CA HIS A 240 -2.58 2.82 -1.34
C HIS A 240 -3.61 3.50 -2.26
N THR A 241 -3.47 4.79 -2.49
CA THR A 241 -4.25 5.52 -3.50
C THR A 241 -3.69 6.92 -3.74
N SER A 242 -4.08 7.54 -4.85
CA SER A 242 -3.79 8.94 -5.11
C SER A 242 -4.94 9.83 -4.63
N PRO A 243 -4.67 11.00 -4.02
CA PRO A 243 -5.70 11.97 -3.65
C PRO A 243 -6.50 12.49 -4.85
N TYR A 244 -5.97 12.36 -6.08
CA TYR A 244 -6.73 12.70 -7.30
C TYR A 244 -7.92 11.78 -7.55
N CYS A 245 -7.91 10.59 -7.01
CA CYS A 245 -9.09 9.71 -7.01
C CYS A 245 -10.27 10.36 -6.27
N PHE A 246 -10.01 11.32 -5.40
CA PHE A 246 -10.99 12.05 -4.61
C PHE A 246 -11.09 13.54 -5.00
N ALA A 247 -10.15 14.08 -5.79
CA ALA A 247 -10.18 15.46 -6.22
C ALA A 247 -11.25 15.70 -7.29
N ARG A 248 -11.74 16.94 -7.36
CA ARG A 248 -12.57 17.41 -8.48
C ARG A 248 -11.69 17.51 -9.73
N LEU A 249 -11.73 16.53 -10.59
CA LEU A 249 -11.34 16.73 -11.98
C LEU A 249 -12.43 17.53 -12.72
N PRO A 250 -12.07 18.37 -13.71
CA PRO A 250 -13.03 19.03 -14.56
C PRO A 250 -14.01 18.00 -15.17
N GLN A 251 -15.26 18.40 -15.40
CA GLN A 251 -16.32 17.49 -15.90
C GLN A 251 -16.05 16.90 -17.29
N SER A 252 -14.98 17.35 -17.97
CA SER A 252 -14.62 16.99 -19.35
C SER A 252 -13.72 15.76 -19.47
N ASP A 253 -13.11 15.27 -18.39
CA ASP A 253 -12.24 14.11 -18.47
C ASP A 253 -13.02 12.80 -18.30
N PRO A 254 -12.91 11.87 -19.28
CA PRO A 254 -13.46 10.54 -19.11
C PRO A 254 -12.78 9.86 -17.93
N PRO A 255 -13.52 9.08 -17.12
CA PRO A 255 -12.95 8.39 -15.99
C PRO A 255 -11.93 7.35 -16.46
N HIS A 256 -10.72 7.38 -15.87
CA HIS A 256 -9.80 6.25 -15.97
C HIS A 256 -10.49 5.04 -15.31
N PRO A 257 -10.63 3.88 -15.97
CA PRO A 257 -11.40 2.74 -15.47
C PRO A 257 -10.82 2.13 -14.19
N GLY A 258 -9.55 2.39 -13.86
CA GLY A 258 -8.87 1.81 -12.71
C GLY A 258 -8.98 2.57 -11.38
N PHE A 259 -9.47 3.83 -11.36
CA PHE A 259 -9.38 4.68 -10.16
C PHE A 259 -10.64 5.52 -9.94
N VAL A 260 -11.79 4.90 -9.81
CA VAL A 260 -13.06 5.60 -9.65
C VAL A 260 -13.48 5.70 -8.18
N LEU A 261 -12.66 6.32 -7.35
CA LEU A 261 -13.13 6.95 -6.12
C LEU A 261 -13.36 8.46 -6.36
N ARG A 262 -13.98 8.78 -7.48
CA ARG A 262 -14.11 10.15 -7.97
C ARG A 262 -15.01 11.01 -7.10
N ARG A 263 -14.52 12.20 -6.82
CA ARG A 263 -15.26 13.41 -6.44
C ARG A 263 -15.78 13.51 -5.02
N ASP A 264 -15.50 12.60 -4.13
CA ASP A 264 -16.11 12.67 -2.80
C ASP A 264 -15.09 12.95 -1.71
N ARG A 265 -14.89 14.24 -1.42
CA ARG A 265 -14.18 14.69 -0.20
C ARG A 265 -14.79 14.06 1.05
N GLY A 266 -16.08 13.76 1.04
CA GLY A 266 -16.81 13.15 2.14
C GLY A 266 -16.24 11.79 2.56
N ARG A 267 -15.72 10.99 1.63
CA ARG A 267 -15.09 9.70 1.96
C ARG A 267 -13.77 9.89 2.69
N LEU A 268 -12.93 10.83 2.28
CA LEU A 268 -11.67 11.15 2.99
C LEU A 268 -11.93 11.69 4.38
N GLU A 269 -12.91 12.59 4.52
CA GLU A 269 -13.33 13.10 5.80
C GLU A 269 -13.97 12.00 6.68
N ALA A 270 -14.70 11.05 6.10
CA ALA A 270 -15.25 9.91 6.82
C ALA A 270 -14.16 8.93 7.29
N LEU A 271 -13.14 8.68 6.46
CA LEU A 271 -11.94 7.93 6.84
C LEU A 271 -11.26 8.58 8.06
N ALA A 272 -11.07 9.91 8.01
CA ALA A 272 -10.46 10.65 9.11
C ALA A 272 -11.33 10.59 10.40
N ARG A 273 -12.63 10.78 10.29
CA ARG A 273 -13.55 10.63 11.43
C ARG A 273 -13.55 9.23 12.04
N ASN A 274 -13.37 8.20 11.22
CA ASN A 274 -13.22 6.82 11.68
C ASN A 274 -11.86 6.57 12.39
N GLY A 275 -10.89 7.50 12.26
CA GLY A 275 -9.54 7.36 12.78
C GLY A 275 -8.63 6.57 11.83
N GLY A 276 -9.03 6.42 10.58
CA GLY A 276 -8.31 5.65 9.56
C GLY A 276 -7.08 6.35 8.99
N VAL A 277 -6.41 5.67 8.07
CA VAL A 277 -5.19 6.14 7.39
C VAL A 277 -5.28 5.87 5.90
N LEU A 278 -4.82 6.84 5.10
CA LEU A 278 -4.62 6.69 3.67
C LEU A 278 -3.13 6.64 3.37
N GLY A 279 -2.66 5.55 2.76
CA GLY A 279 -1.33 5.43 2.17
C GLY A 279 -1.26 6.11 0.82
N VAL A 280 -0.36 7.08 0.67
CA VAL A 280 -0.12 7.74 -0.61
C VAL A 280 0.61 6.78 -1.53
N ILE A 281 0.00 6.51 -2.69
CA ILE A 281 0.58 5.67 -3.73
C ILE A 281 1.74 6.40 -4.42
N PHE A 282 2.75 5.64 -4.87
CA PHE A 282 3.83 6.20 -5.68
C PHE A 282 3.57 6.05 -7.18
N PHE A 283 2.69 5.14 -7.53
CA PHE A 283 2.28 4.92 -8.90
C PHE A 283 1.66 6.17 -9.53
N ASP A 284 1.92 6.37 -10.83
CA ASP A 284 1.32 7.44 -11.64
C ASP A 284 1.67 8.87 -11.20
N GLN A 285 2.68 9.04 -10.35
CA GLN A 285 3.02 10.32 -9.73
C GLN A 285 4.10 11.12 -10.49
N GLY A 286 4.75 10.53 -11.47
CA GLY A 286 5.80 11.18 -12.27
C GLY A 286 7.12 11.37 -11.52
N ASN A 287 7.12 11.96 -10.33
CA ASN A 287 8.34 12.22 -9.55
C ASN A 287 8.08 12.37 -8.05
N LEU A 288 9.16 12.42 -7.26
CA LEU A 288 9.15 12.64 -5.82
C LEU A 288 8.35 13.89 -5.40
N ASP A 289 8.51 15.01 -6.11
CA ASP A 289 7.81 16.25 -5.75
C ASP A 289 6.30 16.12 -5.84
N LYS A 290 5.81 15.33 -6.79
CA LYS A 290 4.39 15.05 -6.92
C LYS A 290 3.88 14.20 -5.76
N VAL A 291 4.61 13.14 -5.38
CA VAL A 291 4.25 12.31 -4.23
C VAL A 291 4.20 13.15 -2.94
N VAL A 292 5.19 14.03 -2.74
CA VAL A 292 5.22 14.93 -1.58
C VAL A 292 4.07 15.95 -1.64
N GLY A 293 3.75 16.46 -2.83
CA GLY A 293 2.59 17.35 -3.03
C GLY A 293 1.27 16.66 -2.68
N ASP A 294 1.11 15.38 -2.98
CA ASP A 294 -0.07 14.60 -2.61
C ASP A 294 -0.17 14.37 -1.09
N ILE A 295 0.97 14.15 -0.43
CA ILE A 295 1.04 14.10 1.02
C ILE A 295 0.56 15.44 1.61
N GLU A 296 1.10 16.57 1.15
CA GLU A 296 0.72 17.91 1.62
C GLU A 296 -0.76 18.23 1.41
N PHE A 297 -1.29 17.87 0.24
CA PHE A 297 -2.72 18.03 -0.05
C PHE A 297 -3.59 17.25 0.95
N LEU A 298 -3.21 16.02 1.29
CA LEU A 298 -3.93 15.23 2.27
C LEU A 298 -3.76 15.77 3.69
N LEU A 299 -2.58 16.28 4.06
CA LEU A 299 -2.38 16.95 5.37
C LEU A 299 -3.34 18.13 5.56
N GLU A 300 -3.55 18.93 4.51
CA GLU A 300 -4.50 20.03 4.53
C GLU A 300 -5.97 19.58 4.60
N LEU A 301 -6.28 18.46 3.94
CA LEU A 301 -7.65 18.00 3.78
C LEU A 301 -8.17 17.21 4.98
N ILE A 302 -7.35 16.25 5.48
CA ILE A 302 -7.76 15.29 6.51
C ILE A 302 -6.90 15.33 7.77
N GLY A 303 -5.83 16.12 7.75
CA GLY A 303 -4.94 16.30 8.91
C GLY A 303 -3.81 15.27 8.99
N PRO A 304 -2.82 15.54 9.87
CA PRO A 304 -1.58 14.79 9.93
C PRO A 304 -1.72 13.37 10.51
N ASP A 305 -2.82 13.06 11.17
CA ASP A 305 -3.05 11.77 11.81
C ASP A 305 -3.59 10.70 10.84
N HIS A 306 -3.79 11.04 9.56
CA HIS A 306 -4.52 10.20 8.61
C HIS A 306 -3.77 9.92 7.31
N VAL A 307 -2.49 10.28 7.24
CA VAL A 307 -1.65 10.12 6.05
C VAL A 307 -0.51 9.13 6.32
N GLY A 308 -0.28 8.23 5.39
CA GLY A 308 0.80 7.24 5.41
C GLY A 308 1.42 7.05 4.03
N LEU A 309 2.30 6.07 3.89
CA LEU A 309 2.93 5.67 2.63
C LEU A 309 2.33 4.33 2.17
N GLY A 310 2.07 4.17 0.89
CA GLY A 310 1.58 2.94 0.28
C GLY A 310 2.10 2.84 -1.14
N SER A 311 3.33 2.36 -1.32
CA SER A 311 4.10 2.52 -2.55
C SER A 311 3.44 1.89 -3.77
N ASP A 312 2.79 0.76 -3.60
CA ASP A 312 2.26 -0.09 -4.66
C ASP A 312 3.35 -0.60 -5.62
N TYR A 313 4.58 -0.78 -5.10
CA TYR A 313 5.63 -1.40 -5.88
C TYR A 313 5.26 -2.84 -6.26
N TYR A 314 5.66 -3.26 -7.44
CA TYR A 314 5.31 -4.52 -8.11
C TYR A 314 3.84 -4.65 -8.54
N GLY A 315 2.90 -3.87 -8.02
CA GLY A 315 1.54 -3.73 -8.53
C GLY A 315 1.48 -2.65 -9.62
N ALA A 316 2.25 -1.60 -9.44
CA ALA A 316 2.42 -0.54 -10.41
C ALA A 316 3.46 -0.89 -11.49
N GLN A 317 3.17 -0.51 -12.74
CA GLN A 317 4.11 -0.70 -13.86
C GLN A 317 5.24 0.34 -13.85
N PHE A 318 5.09 1.44 -13.10
CA PHE A 318 6.01 2.58 -13.11
C PHE A 318 6.33 2.99 -11.68
N ALA A 319 7.57 3.42 -11.46
CA ALA A 319 7.97 4.11 -10.26
C ALA A 319 8.28 5.58 -10.57
N PRO A 320 7.97 6.52 -9.67
CA PRO A 320 8.26 7.93 -9.90
C PRO A 320 9.76 8.20 -9.85
N LEU A 321 10.20 9.18 -10.64
CA LEU A 321 11.60 9.62 -10.60
C LEU A 321 11.96 10.11 -9.19
N GLY A 322 13.04 9.58 -8.63
CA GLY A 322 13.48 9.82 -7.26
C GLY A 322 12.92 8.86 -6.22
N LEU A 323 12.01 7.94 -6.64
CA LEU A 323 11.46 6.84 -5.85
C LEU A 323 11.41 5.55 -6.69
N GLU A 324 12.46 5.26 -7.44
CA GLU A 324 12.52 4.13 -8.38
C GLU A 324 12.46 2.78 -7.66
N ASP A 325 12.90 2.75 -6.40
CA ASP A 325 12.86 1.59 -5.54
C ASP A 325 12.74 1.99 -4.07
N ILE A 326 12.46 1.01 -3.20
CA ILE A 326 12.20 1.22 -1.78
C ILE A 326 13.39 1.84 -1.02
N SER A 327 14.63 1.76 -1.52
CA SER A 327 15.79 2.40 -0.91
C SER A 327 15.76 3.93 -0.97
N LYS A 328 14.87 4.48 -1.81
CA LYS A 328 14.71 5.92 -2.03
C LYS A 328 13.73 6.59 -1.06
N VAL A 329 13.00 5.84 -0.24
CA VAL A 329 12.04 6.39 0.73
C VAL A 329 12.60 7.51 1.62
N PRO A 330 13.90 7.51 2.04
CA PRO A 330 14.49 8.62 2.77
C PRO A 330 14.43 9.98 2.03
N ALA A 331 14.24 9.97 0.70
CA ALA A 331 14.06 11.21 -0.06
C ALA A 331 12.75 11.92 0.29
N ILE A 332 11.70 11.18 0.65
CA ILE A 332 10.43 11.76 1.14
C ILE A 332 10.68 12.52 2.43
N THR A 333 11.38 11.91 3.40
CA THR A 333 11.74 12.56 4.66
C THR A 333 12.52 13.85 4.43
N ARG A 334 13.56 13.80 3.57
CA ARG A 334 14.35 15.00 3.22
C ARG A 334 13.48 16.10 2.58
N ALA A 335 12.57 15.72 1.70
CA ALA A 335 11.68 16.67 1.05
C ALA A 335 10.73 17.33 2.07
N LEU A 336 10.12 16.57 2.97
CA LEU A 336 9.22 17.08 4.00
C LEU A 336 9.95 18.00 5.00
N VAL A 337 11.16 17.63 5.45
CA VAL A 337 12.01 18.49 6.29
C VAL A 337 12.33 19.81 5.57
N LYS A 338 12.74 19.76 4.29
CA LYS A 338 13.03 20.96 3.49
C LYS A 338 11.81 21.86 3.29
N ARG A 339 10.61 21.29 3.24
CA ARG A 339 9.35 22.04 3.14
C ARG A 339 8.83 22.55 4.49
N GLY A 340 9.53 22.26 5.60
CA GLY A 340 9.25 22.83 6.91
C GLY A 340 8.22 22.09 7.74
N HIS A 341 7.89 20.84 7.41
CA HIS A 341 7.03 20.02 8.24
C HIS A 341 7.73 19.68 9.57
N SER A 342 6.95 19.61 10.66
CA SER A 342 7.49 19.24 11.97
C SER A 342 7.86 17.74 12.02
N ASP A 343 8.81 17.42 12.89
CA ASP A 343 9.27 16.03 13.12
C ASP A 343 8.08 15.10 13.46
N ASP A 344 7.16 15.55 14.32
CA ASP A 344 5.97 14.79 14.69
C ASP A 344 5.12 14.42 13.46
N VAL A 345 4.85 15.35 12.57
CA VAL A 345 4.09 15.11 11.34
C VAL A 345 4.82 14.11 10.44
N ILE A 346 6.14 14.26 10.28
CA ILE A 346 6.93 13.36 9.45
C ILE A 346 6.94 11.94 10.02
N LEU A 347 7.15 11.79 11.32
CA LEU A 347 7.13 10.47 11.98
C LEU A 347 5.76 9.78 11.87
N LYS A 348 4.67 10.55 11.94
CA LYS A 348 3.31 10.03 11.71
C LYS A 348 3.15 9.49 10.29
N ILE A 349 3.57 10.25 9.28
CA ILE A 349 3.48 9.87 7.86
C ILE A 349 4.31 8.62 7.58
N LEU A 350 5.54 8.54 8.10
CA LEU A 350 6.44 7.42 7.82
C LEU A 350 5.91 6.08 8.33
N GLY A 351 5.12 6.06 9.40
CA GLY A 351 4.54 4.82 9.90
C GLY A 351 3.75 4.96 11.20
N GLY A 352 3.90 6.08 11.93
CA GLY A 352 3.21 6.28 13.20
C GLY A 352 1.69 6.17 13.07
N ASN A 353 1.11 6.64 11.97
CA ASN A 353 -0.33 6.54 11.73
C ASN A 353 -0.80 5.10 11.50
N PHE A 354 -0.06 4.31 10.72
CA PHE A 354 -0.34 2.87 10.56
C PHE A 354 -0.18 2.13 11.89
N MET A 355 0.88 2.41 12.66
CA MET A 355 1.06 1.83 14.01
C MET A 355 -0.14 2.09 14.89
N ARG A 356 -0.65 3.31 14.94
CA ARG A 356 -1.85 3.68 15.70
C ARG A 356 -3.08 2.86 15.29
N VAL A 357 -3.27 2.61 14.00
CA VAL A 357 -4.37 1.75 13.50
C VAL A 357 -4.15 0.31 13.96
N PHE A 358 -2.94 -0.23 13.82
CA PHE A 358 -2.62 -1.61 14.21
C PHE A 358 -2.81 -1.82 15.72
N GLU A 359 -2.38 -0.87 16.56
CA GLU A 359 -2.58 -0.92 18.02
C GLU A 359 -4.07 -0.93 18.43
N ARG A 360 -4.93 -0.31 17.62
CA ARG A 360 -6.37 -0.26 17.88
C ARG A 360 -7.12 -1.49 17.38
N VAL A 361 -6.61 -2.15 16.35
CA VAL A 361 -7.32 -3.24 15.65
C VAL A 361 -6.77 -4.60 15.99
N TRP A 362 -5.45 -4.78 15.98
CA TRP A 362 -4.85 -6.09 16.18
C TRP A 362 -5.10 -6.60 17.60
N LYS A 363 -5.36 -7.89 17.71
CA LYS A 363 -5.51 -8.53 19.01
C LYS A 363 -4.13 -8.85 19.62
N PRO A 364 -4.01 -8.82 20.95
CA PRO A 364 -2.83 -9.38 21.62
C PRO A 364 -2.63 -10.83 21.20
N ALA A 365 -1.34 -11.26 21.11
CA ALA A 365 -0.98 -12.65 20.83
C ALA A 365 -1.40 -13.60 21.94
#